data_6601a614739251ce55146b0bb9b933b9
#
_entry.id   6601a614739251ce55146b0bb9b933b9
#
_cell.length_a   1.000
_cell.length_b   1.000
_cell.length_c   1.000
_cell.angle_alpha   90.00
_cell.angle_beta   90.00
_cell.angle_gamma   90.00
#
_symmetry.space_group_name_H-M   'P 1'
#
loop_
_entity.id
_entity.type
_entity.pdbx_description
1 polymer ?
#
loop_
_entity_poly.entity_id
_entity_poly.type
_entity_poly.pdbx_seq_one_letter_code
_entity_poly.pdbx_strand_id
1 'polypeptide(L)'
;MYKIDRIVGEDLLNNFPAIKQKLETALEYSDGERSAAQIILDSVTNPGIYQIWNISKDDQGVALGSTRVVQYAGFTALHIITLAGETDGDLSEWAAMFEEEMKEQPIDMLELTGRKGFVKQLEDAGWTERYTTMRKRIKEKDDG
;
A
#
# COMPACT_ATOMS: atom_id res chain seq x y z
N MET A 1 -13.66 -16.16 -0.73
CA MET A 1 -12.46 -16.10 0.15
C MET A 1 -11.38 -15.27 -0.50
N TYR A 2 -10.80 -14.36 0.24
CA TYR A 2 -9.69 -13.54 -0.26
C TYR A 2 -8.37 -14.30 -0.20
N LYS A 3 -7.51 -14.01 -1.17
CA LYS A 3 -6.16 -14.54 -1.25
C LYS A 3 -5.21 -13.38 -1.55
N ILE A 4 -4.05 -13.36 -0.89
CA ILE A 4 -3.02 -12.37 -1.13
C ILE A 4 -1.78 -13.04 -1.70
N ASP A 5 -1.25 -12.49 -2.78
CA ASP A 5 -0.02 -12.99 -3.43
C ASP A 5 0.90 -11.81 -3.74
N ARG A 6 2.18 -12.03 -3.49
CA ARG A 6 3.20 -11.05 -3.82
C ARG A 6 3.54 -11.16 -5.31
N ILE A 7 3.64 -10.01 -5.97
CA ILE A 7 4.06 -9.94 -7.37
C ILE A 7 5.56 -9.63 -7.39
N VAL A 8 6.36 -10.53 -7.95
CA VAL A 8 7.83 -10.41 -7.91
C VAL A 8 8.47 -10.49 -9.29
N GLY A 9 9.67 -9.90 -9.43
CA GLY A 9 10.56 -10.08 -10.55
C GLY A 9 9.95 -9.87 -11.93
N GLU A 10 9.98 -10.92 -12.73
CA GLU A 10 9.47 -10.86 -14.11
C GLU A 10 7.99 -10.53 -14.19
N ASP A 11 7.20 -10.97 -13.22
CA ASP A 11 5.76 -10.68 -13.23
C ASP A 11 5.48 -9.18 -13.09
N LEU A 12 6.30 -8.46 -12.33
CA LEU A 12 6.21 -7.01 -12.24
C LEU A 12 6.54 -6.34 -13.58
N LEU A 13 7.57 -6.83 -14.26
CA LEU A 13 8.00 -6.27 -15.53
C LEU A 13 7.03 -6.63 -16.66
N ASN A 14 6.55 -7.86 -16.68
CA ASN A 14 5.62 -8.32 -17.72
C ASN A 14 4.25 -7.65 -17.63
N ASN A 15 3.85 -7.23 -16.44
CA ASN A 15 2.56 -6.59 -16.19
C ASN A 15 2.70 -5.11 -15.86
N PHE A 16 3.84 -4.50 -16.20
CA PHE A 16 4.16 -3.12 -15.85
C PHE A 16 3.06 -2.12 -16.21
N PRO A 17 2.52 -2.08 -17.44
CA PRO A 17 1.51 -1.08 -17.77
C PRO A 17 0.24 -1.19 -16.93
N ALA A 18 -0.23 -2.41 -16.69
CA ALA A 18 -1.45 -2.64 -15.90
C ALA A 18 -1.25 -2.29 -14.44
N ILE A 19 -0.11 -2.69 -13.86
CA ILE A 19 0.23 -2.38 -12.47
C ILE A 19 0.40 -0.87 -12.29
N LYS A 20 1.11 -0.23 -13.21
CA LYS A 20 1.33 1.23 -13.19
C LYS A 20 -0.01 1.98 -13.19
N GLN A 21 -0.94 1.59 -14.05
CA GLN A 21 -2.25 2.23 -14.13
C GLN A 21 -3.02 2.11 -12.81
N LYS A 22 -3.02 0.93 -12.21
CA LYS A 22 -3.70 0.71 -10.92
C LYS A 22 -3.07 1.53 -9.79
N LEU A 23 -1.75 1.62 -9.76
CA LEU A 23 -1.04 2.45 -8.79
C LEU A 23 -1.30 3.93 -8.99
N GLU A 24 -1.34 4.39 -10.23
CA GLU A 24 -1.67 5.79 -10.55
C GLU A 24 -3.06 6.16 -10.04
N THR A 25 -4.03 5.26 -10.21
CA THR A 25 -5.39 5.48 -9.69
C THR A 25 -5.37 5.60 -8.16
N ALA A 26 -4.63 4.72 -7.48
CA ALA A 26 -4.50 4.77 -6.02
C ALA A 26 -3.81 6.05 -5.54
N LEU A 27 -2.90 6.61 -6.34
CA LEU A 27 -2.12 7.79 -5.99
C LEU A 27 -2.80 9.12 -6.35
N GLU A 28 -3.98 9.10 -6.96
CA GLU A 28 -4.72 10.32 -7.34
C GLU A 28 -4.96 11.26 -6.16
N TYR A 29 -5.09 10.70 -4.96
CA TYR A 29 -5.34 11.47 -3.74
C TYR A 29 -4.08 11.81 -2.95
N SER A 30 -2.91 11.49 -3.49
CA SER A 30 -1.63 11.82 -2.84
C SER A 30 -1.20 13.24 -3.20
N ASP A 31 -0.26 13.78 -2.43
CA ASP A 31 0.34 15.09 -2.70
C ASP A 31 1.57 14.99 -3.62
N GLY A 32 1.83 13.83 -4.18
CA GLY A 32 2.96 13.62 -5.07
C GLY A 32 4.22 13.08 -4.39
N GLU A 33 4.08 12.48 -3.21
CA GLU A 33 5.21 11.90 -2.49
C GLU A 33 5.88 10.76 -3.26
N ARG A 34 5.09 10.03 -4.06
CA ARG A 34 5.58 8.88 -4.83
C ARG A 34 4.91 8.81 -6.19
N SER A 35 5.63 8.24 -7.15
CA SER A 35 5.06 7.92 -8.46
C SER A 35 4.88 6.40 -8.59
N ALA A 36 3.94 5.98 -9.44
CA ALA A 36 3.70 4.57 -9.71
C ALA A 36 4.95 3.88 -10.26
N ALA A 37 5.64 4.54 -11.21
CA ALA A 37 6.87 3.99 -11.79
C ALA A 37 7.95 3.78 -10.74
N GLN A 38 8.11 4.70 -9.80
CA GLN A 38 9.10 4.58 -8.74
C GLN A 38 8.77 3.43 -7.79
N ILE A 39 7.49 3.26 -7.44
CA ILE A 39 7.05 2.14 -6.60
C ILE A 39 7.41 0.81 -7.25
N ILE A 40 7.14 0.66 -8.54
CA ILE A 40 7.47 -0.57 -9.27
C ILE A 40 8.97 -0.79 -9.32
N LEU A 41 9.73 0.25 -9.66
CA LEU A 41 11.19 0.16 -9.74
C LEU A 41 11.80 -0.25 -8.40
N ASP A 42 11.37 0.37 -7.31
CA ASP A 42 11.84 0.03 -5.97
C ASP A 42 11.52 -1.44 -5.62
N SER A 43 10.35 -1.92 -6.02
CA SER A 43 9.95 -3.30 -5.74
C SER A 43 10.77 -4.31 -6.55
N VAL A 44 11.24 -3.94 -7.73
CA VAL A 44 12.13 -4.79 -8.54
C VAL A 44 13.56 -4.76 -8.00
N THR A 45 14.07 -3.59 -7.64
CA THR A 45 15.47 -3.42 -7.23
C THR A 45 15.72 -3.77 -5.77
N ASN A 46 14.74 -3.56 -4.89
CA ASN A 46 14.87 -3.83 -3.46
C ASN A 46 13.66 -4.62 -2.93
N PRO A 47 13.50 -5.89 -3.37
CA PRO A 47 12.31 -6.68 -3.00
C PRO A 47 12.21 -7.01 -1.52
N GLY A 48 13.31 -6.91 -0.77
CA GLY A 48 13.26 -7.10 0.69
C GLY A 48 12.69 -5.91 1.44
N ILE A 49 12.67 -4.73 0.82
CA ILE A 49 12.19 -3.49 1.43
C ILE A 49 10.84 -3.08 0.85
N TYR A 50 10.68 -3.18 -0.48
CA TYR A 50 9.48 -2.75 -1.19
C TYR A 50 8.78 -3.93 -1.84
N GLN A 51 7.46 -4.00 -1.71
CA GLN A 51 6.67 -5.10 -2.24
C GLN A 51 5.39 -4.59 -2.91
N ILE A 52 4.95 -5.33 -3.92
CA ILE A 52 3.65 -5.13 -4.56
C ILE A 52 2.85 -6.42 -4.41
N TRP A 53 1.57 -6.29 -4.05
CA TRP A 53 0.71 -7.41 -3.72
C TRP A 53 -0.57 -7.36 -4.54
N ASN A 54 -1.01 -8.54 -4.96
CA ASN A 54 -2.33 -8.71 -5.58
C ASN A 54 -3.25 -9.40 -4.58
N ILE A 55 -4.43 -8.82 -4.38
CA ILE A 55 -5.47 -9.43 -3.58
C ILE A 55 -6.56 -9.92 -4.53
N SER A 56 -6.90 -11.17 -4.44
CA SER A 56 -7.92 -11.80 -5.29
C SER A 56 -9.04 -12.37 -4.44
N LYS A 57 -10.20 -12.47 -5.06
CA LYS A 57 -11.37 -13.13 -4.50
C LYS A 57 -11.95 -14.02 -5.58
N ASP A 58 -12.08 -15.32 -5.27
CA ASP A 58 -12.58 -16.33 -6.22
C ASP A 58 -11.80 -16.28 -7.55
N ASP A 59 -10.46 -16.24 -7.46
CA ASP A 59 -9.50 -16.21 -8.55
C ASP A 59 -9.51 -14.96 -9.42
N GLN A 60 -10.21 -13.91 -8.98
CA GLN A 60 -10.18 -12.62 -9.68
C GLN A 60 -9.46 -11.57 -8.83
N GLY A 61 -8.54 -10.83 -9.46
CA GLY A 61 -7.86 -9.72 -8.80
C GLY A 61 -8.86 -8.62 -8.46
N VAL A 62 -8.97 -8.27 -7.18
CA VAL A 62 -9.91 -7.25 -6.69
C VAL A 62 -9.22 -6.02 -6.13
N ALA A 63 -7.96 -6.14 -5.73
CA ALA A 63 -7.21 -5.02 -5.18
C ALA A 63 -5.72 -5.18 -5.42
N LEU A 64 -5.02 -4.06 -5.45
CA LEU A 64 -3.56 -4.03 -5.53
C LEU A 64 -3.02 -3.19 -4.38
N GLY A 65 -2.01 -3.70 -3.69
CA GLY A 65 -1.36 -2.99 -2.62
C GLY A 65 0.13 -2.83 -2.87
N SER A 66 0.70 -1.76 -2.35
CA SER A 66 2.16 -1.60 -2.30
C SER A 66 2.57 -1.30 -0.87
N THR A 67 3.71 -1.86 -0.48
CA THR A 67 4.18 -1.79 0.91
C THR A 67 5.68 -1.55 0.95
N ARG A 68 6.17 -1.10 2.11
CA ARG A 68 7.60 -1.08 2.41
C ARG A 68 7.83 -1.48 3.85
N VAL A 69 8.95 -2.12 4.11
CA VAL A 69 9.39 -2.43 5.47
C VAL A 69 10.13 -1.21 6.02
N VAL A 70 9.71 -0.76 7.20
CA VAL A 70 10.36 0.37 7.88
C VAL A 70 10.86 -0.12 9.23
N GLN A 71 12.16 0.03 9.46
CA GLN A 71 12.75 -0.31 10.73
C GLN A 71 12.92 0.95 11.57
N TYR A 72 12.10 1.07 12.60
CA TYR A 72 12.21 2.12 13.60
C TYR A 72 13.12 1.65 14.74
N ALA A 73 13.47 2.53 15.64
CA ALA A 73 14.32 2.17 16.77
C ALA A 73 13.65 1.14 17.69
N GLY A 74 12.36 1.24 17.88
CA GLY A 74 11.62 0.41 18.83
C GLY A 74 10.85 -0.75 18.22
N PHE A 75 10.66 -0.79 16.92
CA PHE A 75 9.90 -1.83 16.25
C PHE A 75 10.09 -1.79 14.73
N THR A 76 9.71 -2.88 14.07
CA THR A 76 9.68 -2.97 12.61
C THR A 76 8.24 -2.97 12.13
N ALA A 77 7.94 -2.13 11.15
CA ALA A 77 6.60 -2.00 10.60
C ALA A 77 6.56 -2.35 9.11
N LEU A 78 5.44 -2.89 8.67
CA LEU A 78 5.09 -2.92 7.26
C LEU A 78 4.21 -1.70 6.99
N HIS A 79 4.72 -0.77 6.20
CA HIS A 79 3.98 0.44 5.83
C HIS A 79 3.22 0.19 4.53
N ILE A 80 1.91 0.26 4.59
CA ILE A 80 1.07 0.14 3.40
C ILE A 80 1.07 1.49 2.70
N ILE A 81 1.70 1.56 1.53
CA ILE A 81 1.84 2.80 0.75
C ILE A 81 0.55 3.07 -0.01
N THR A 82 0.07 2.07 -0.74
CA THR A 82 -1.21 2.13 -1.45
C THR A 82 -1.99 0.85 -1.21
N LEU A 83 -3.31 0.97 -1.21
CA LEU A 83 -4.20 -0.19 -1.15
C LEU A 83 -5.52 0.25 -1.76
N ALA A 84 -5.79 -0.20 -2.97
CA ALA A 84 -6.98 0.21 -3.71
C ALA A 84 -7.50 -0.91 -4.58
N GLY A 85 -8.81 -0.92 -4.76
CA GLY A 85 -9.50 -1.89 -5.59
C GLY A 85 -10.72 -1.27 -6.24
N GLU A 86 -11.48 -2.10 -6.94
CA GLU A 86 -12.66 -1.66 -7.69
C GLU A 86 -13.85 -1.33 -6.79
N THR A 87 -13.86 -1.84 -5.57
CA THR A 87 -14.94 -1.59 -4.62
C THR A 87 -14.39 -0.98 -3.33
N ASP A 88 -15.02 0.06 -2.83
CA ASP A 88 -14.53 0.80 -1.67
C ASP A 88 -14.87 0.17 -0.31
N GLY A 89 -15.62 -0.92 -0.31
CA GLY A 89 -16.19 -1.46 0.93
C GLY A 89 -15.32 -2.39 1.75
N ASP A 90 -14.19 -2.88 1.21
CA ASP A 90 -13.49 -4.01 1.77
C ASP A 90 -12.07 -3.69 2.29
N LEU A 91 -11.80 -2.41 2.58
CA LEU A 91 -10.47 -1.99 3.02
C LEU A 91 -10.00 -2.73 4.28
N SER A 92 -10.87 -2.88 5.27
CA SER A 92 -10.53 -3.57 6.51
C SER A 92 -10.21 -5.05 6.27
N GLU A 93 -10.92 -5.69 5.35
CA GLU A 93 -10.67 -7.09 4.99
C GLU A 93 -9.34 -7.23 4.26
N TRP A 94 -9.03 -6.32 3.32
CA TRP A 94 -7.73 -6.33 2.62
C TRP A 94 -6.59 -6.08 3.60
N ALA A 95 -6.76 -5.14 4.52
CA ALA A 95 -5.75 -4.88 5.56
C ALA A 95 -5.53 -6.10 6.44
N ALA A 96 -6.59 -6.83 6.77
CA ALA A 96 -6.50 -8.07 7.54
C ALA A 96 -5.69 -9.15 6.82
N MET A 97 -5.69 -9.16 5.48
CA MET A 97 -4.86 -10.09 4.71
C MET A 97 -3.37 -9.82 4.93
N PHE A 98 -2.96 -8.55 5.00
CA PHE A 98 -1.58 -8.21 5.33
C PHE A 98 -1.22 -8.62 6.76
N GLU A 99 -2.13 -8.43 7.71
CA GLU A 99 -1.90 -8.84 9.08
C GLU A 99 -1.64 -10.34 9.17
N GLU A 100 -2.46 -11.14 8.51
CA GLU A 100 -2.30 -12.59 8.50
C GLU A 100 -0.98 -13.01 7.83
N GLU A 101 -0.64 -12.39 6.70
CA GLU A 101 0.58 -12.68 5.96
C GLU A 101 1.84 -12.33 6.76
N MET A 102 1.77 -11.30 7.59
CA MET A 102 2.93 -10.83 8.35
C MET A 102 3.14 -11.55 9.68
N LYS A 103 2.23 -12.42 10.13
CA LYS A 103 2.38 -13.14 11.38
C LYS A 103 3.64 -14.00 11.45
N GLU A 104 4.06 -14.55 10.32
CA GLU A 104 5.26 -15.41 10.23
C GLU A 104 6.52 -14.61 9.86
N GLN A 105 6.42 -13.29 9.73
CA GLN A 105 7.53 -12.41 9.36
C GLN A 105 8.00 -11.60 10.56
N PRO A 106 9.24 -11.08 10.55
CA PRO A 106 9.74 -10.24 11.66
C PRO A 106 9.16 -8.81 11.57
N ILE A 107 7.84 -8.71 11.54
CA ILE A 107 7.09 -7.46 11.45
C ILE A 107 6.25 -7.35 12.72
N ASP A 108 6.42 -6.26 13.45
CA ASP A 108 5.72 -6.03 14.71
C ASP A 108 4.39 -5.31 14.52
N MET A 109 4.33 -4.41 13.54
CA MET A 109 3.17 -3.55 13.32
C MET A 109 2.88 -3.35 11.85
N LEU A 110 1.61 -3.13 11.55
CA LEU A 110 1.18 -2.58 10.27
C LEU A 110 0.94 -1.09 10.47
N GLU A 111 1.28 -0.28 9.50
CA GLU A 111 0.98 1.15 9.52
C GLU A 111 0.55 1.61 8.14
N LEU A 112 -0.21 2.69 8.11
CA LEU A 112 -0.69 3.22 6.85
C LEU A 112 -0.98 4.72 7.02
N THR A 113 -0.71 5.47 5.97
CA THR A 113 -1.11 6.86 5.86
C THR A 113 -2.19 6.94 4.80
N GLY A 114 -3.36 7.42 5.17
CA GLY A 114 -4.49 7.44 4.25
C GLY A 114 -5.47 8.57 4.55
N ARG A 115 -6.54 8.61 3.76
CA ARG A 115 -7.59 9.61 3.92
C ARG A 115 -8.40 9.34 5.20
N LYS A 116 -9.05 10.38 5.71
CA LYS A 116 -9.85 10.26 6.94
C LYS A 116 -10.92 9.18 6.88
N GLY A 117 -11.48 8.91 5.70
CA GLY A 117 -12.46 7.84 5.53
C GLY A 117 -11.92 6.46 5.87
N PHE A 118 -10.62 6.24 5.69
CA PHE A 118 -9.96 4.99 6.04
C PHE A 118 -9.83 4.82 7.55
N VAL A 119 -9.63 5.91 8.28
CA VAL A 119 -9.46 5.87 9.73
C VAL A 119 -10.65 5.20 10.40
N LYS A 120 -11.87 5.61 10.03
CA LYS A 120 -13.08 5.06 10.62
C LYS A 120 -13.24 3.55 10.35
N GLN A 121 -12.98 3.13 9.12
CA GLN A 121 -13.07 1.71 8.75
C GLN A 121 -12.04 0.87 9.50
N LEU A 122 -10.83 1.38 9.66
CA LEU A 122 -9.74 0.65 10.29
C LEU A 122 -9.83 0.65 11.81
N GLU A 123 -10.39 1.69 12.42
CA GLU A 123 -10.60 1.72 13.87
C GLU A 123 -11.48 0.56 14.33
N ASP A 124 -12.53 0.25 13.56
CA ASP A 124 -13.42 -0.87 13.87
C ASP A 124 -12.69 -2.21 13.78
N ALA A 125 -11.59 -2.28 13.05
CA ALA A 125 -10.77 -3.48 12.90
C ALA A 125 -9.56 -3.51 13.86
N GLY A 126 -9.51 -2.62 14.84
CA GLY A 126 -8.45 -2.62 15.86
C GLY A 126 -7.27 -1.72 15.57
N TRP A 127 -7.34 -0.90 14.53
CA TRP A 127 -6.30 0.08 14.23
C TRP A 127 -6.47 1.33 15.08
N THR A 128 -5.35 1.95 15.43
CA THR A 128 -5.33 3.17 16.24
C THR A 128 -4.67 4.30 15.46
N GLU A 129 -5.33 5.46 15.39
CA GLU A 129 -4.72 6.65 14.81
C GLU A 129 -3.62 7.15 15.77
N ARG A 130 -2.38 7.28 15.26
CA ARG A 130 -1.23 7.67 16.09
C ARG A 130 -0.81 9.11 15.86
N TYR A 131 -0.74 9.53 14.59
CA TYR A 131 -0.20 10.83 14.22
C TYR A 131 -0.99 11.40 13.05
N THR A 132 -0.98 12.72 12.93
CA THR A 132 -1.55 13.40 11.77
C THR A 132 -0.45 14.22 11.11
N THR A 133 -0.29 14.07 9.81
CA THR A 133 0.63 14.87 9.00
C THR A 133 -0.11 16.11 8.51
N MET A 134 0.46 17.28 8.74
CA MET A 134 -0.06 18.54 8.24
C MET A 134 0.92 19.13 7.24
N ARG A 135 0.41 19.69 6.15
CA ARG A 135 1.24 20.31 5.13
C ARG A 135 0.72 21.71 4.79
N LYS A 136 1.66 22.59 4.54
CA LYS A 136 1.36 23.94 4.05
C LYS A 136 2.32 24.23 2.91
N ARG A 137 1.79 24.56 1.73
CA ARG A 137 2.63 24.92 0.59
C ARG A 137 3.16 26.34 0.82
N ILE A 138 4.48 26.49 0.72
CA ILE A 138 5.14 27.80 0.87
C ILE A 138 5.61 28.40 -0.45
N LYS A 139 5.58 27.59 -1.54
CA LYS A 139 5.88 28.06 -2.89
C LYS A 139 4.75 27.64 -3.81
N GLU A 140 4.46 28.46 -4.81
CA GLU A 140 3.45 28.11 -5.80
C GLU A 140 3.89 26.86 -6.57
N LYS A 141 2.90 26.03 -6.96
CA LYS A 141 3.16 24.85 -7.74
C LYS A 141 3.64 25.31 -9.12
N ASP A 142 4.77 24.75 -9.57
CA ASP A 142 5.30 25.00 -10.90
C ASP A 142 4.43 24.27 -11.92
N ASP A 143 3.83 25.04 -12.86
CA ASP A 143 2.96 24.51 -13.92
C ASP A 143 3.74 24.09 -15.15
N GLY A 144 5.05 24.17 -15.11
CA GLY A 144 5.93 23.85 -16.24
C GLY A 144 6.14 22.37 -16.52
#